data_5766922da6fbe31d0cf430ebe3f4daa4
#
_entry.id   5766922da6fbe31d0cf430ebe3f4daa4
#
_cell.length_a   1.000
_cell.length_b   1.000
_cell.length_c   1.000
_cell.angle_alpha   90.00
_cell.angle_beta   90.00
_cell.angle_gamma   90.00
#
_symmetry.space_group_name_H-M   'P 1'
#
loop_
_entity.id
_entity.type
_entity.pdbx_description
1 polymer ?
#
loop_
_entity_poly.entity_id
_entity_poly.type
_entity_poly.pdbx_seq_one_letter_code
_entity_poly.pdbx_strand_id
1 'polypeptide(L)'
;TLEGGGKPTKEDLRRESGNTIVINEELVMKLGADYDAPEWTGLIEQISKGELYDLVGLGGYRTYSVESIGKKYMLENDGPSGLNRHMNGSDGAQNPDREGWTMFPASTLLANTWNWSLAYAYGLSVGNEGMATGVSGWYAPGANMQRSLFGGRNCEYYSEDPYLSGVM
;
A
#
# COMPACT_ATOMS: atom_id res chain seq x y z
N THR A 1 -11.67 18.36 -26.75
CA THR A 1 -11.40 19.75 -26.35
C THR A 1 -12.69 20.36 -25.86
N LEU A 2 -12.80 20.61 -24.56
CA LEU A 2 -13.90 21.38 -23.98
C LEU A 2 -13.67 22.83 -24.37
N GLU A 3 -14.48 23.34 -25.24
CA GLU A 3 -14.54 24.76 -25.58
C GLU A 3 -15.06 25.53 -24.36
N GLY A 4 -14.20 26.37 -23.77
CA GLY A 4 -14.55 27.19 -22.62
C GLY A 4 -13.55 27.17 -21.48
N GLY A 5 -12.54 26.48 -21.56
CA GLY A 5 -11.20 26.39 -21.11
C GLY A 5 -10.76 26.64 -19.70
N GLY A 6 -11.54 26.66 -18.69
CA GLY A 6 -11.02 26.55 -17.31
C GLY A 6 -10.80 25.10 -16.91
N LYS A 7 -9.71 24.78 -16.18
CA LYS A 7 -9.64 23.49 -15.49
C LYS A 7 -10.83 23.42 -14.54
N PRO A 8 -11.59 22.30 -14.49
CA PRO A 8 -12.66 22.15 -13.54
C PRO A 8 -12.14 22.38 -12.12
N THR A 9 -12.84 23.14 -11.32
CA THR A 9 -12.52 23.35 -9.91
C THR A 9 -12.87 22.10 -9.13
N LYS A 10 -12.33 21.95 -7.91
CA LYS A 10 -12.72 20.84 -7.01
C LYS A 10 -14.24 20.81 -6.78
N GLU A 11 -14.89 21.96 -6.82
CA GLU A 11 -16.32 22.14 -6.62
C GLU A 11 -17.15 21.64 -7.83
N ASP A 12 -16.68 21.88 -9.05
CA ASP A 12 -17.31 21.37 -10.28
C ASP A 12 -17.26 19.84 -10.39
N LEU A 13 -16.38 19.22 -9.62
CA LEU A 13 -16.16 17.78 -9.58
C LEU A 13 -16.86 17.09 -8.39
N ARG A 14 -17.55 17.86 -7.54
CA ARG A 14 -18.33 17.30 -6.43
C ARG A 14 -19.50 16.47 -6.96
N ARG A 15 -19.74 15.34 -6.32
CA ARG A 15 -21.02 14.64 -6.43
C ARG A 15 -21.96 15.18 -5.34
N GLU A 16 -23.18 15.50 -5.70
CA GLU A 16 -24.23 15.69 -4.73
C GLU A 16 -24.70 14.31 -4.25
N SER A 17 -24.15 13.88 -3.14
CA SER A 17 -24.64 12.71 -2.42
C SER A 17 -25.36 13.16 -1.17
N GLY A 18 -26.55 12.65 -0.91
CA GLY A 18 -27.25 12.84 0.37
C GLY A 18 -26.67 12.04 1.53
N ASN A 19 -25.64 11.23 1.27
CA ASN A 19 -25.00 10.38 2.26
C ASN A 19 -23.91 11.15 3.02
N THR A 20 -23.80 10.87 4.32
CA THR A 20 -22.81 11.49 5.22
C THR A 20 -22.05 10.41 6.01
N ILE A 21 -21.79 9.28 5.36
CA ILE A 21 -21.08 8.16 5.99
C ILE A 21 -19.60 8.49 6.01
N VAL A 22 -18.98 8.38 7.18
CA VAL A 22 -17.54 8.61 7.38
C VAL A 22 -16.90 7.33 7.88
N ILE A 23 -15.74 7.00 7.33
CA ILE A 23 -14.96 5.85 7.77
C ILE A 23 -14.53 6.07 9.23
N ASN A 24 -14.89 5.13 10.08
CA ASN A 24 -14.47 5.03 11.46
C ASN A 24 -14.26 3.56 11.85
N GLU A 25 -13.76 3.33 13.05
CA GLU A 25 -13.44 1.97 13.52
C GLU A 25 -14.69 1.06 13.55
N GLU A 26 -15.82 1.57 14.00
CA GLU A 26 -17.09 0.82 14.08
C GLU A 26 -17.53 0.36 12.68
N LEU A 27 -17.51 1.26 11.69
CA LEU A 27 -17.86 0.92 10.32
C LEU A 27 -16.88 -0.08 9.72
N VAL A 28 -15.58 0.08 9.94
CA VAL A 28 -14.55 -0.84 9.45
C VAL A 28 -14.75 -2.23 10.04
N MET A 29 -15.00 -2.33 11.34
CA MET A 29 -15.27 -3.61 12.01
C MET A 29 -16.57 -4.25 11.51
N LYS A 30 -17.60 -3.44 11.24
CA LYS A 30 -18.87 -3.92 10.69
C LYS A 30 -18.72 -4.45 9.28
N LEU A 31 -18.00 -3.74 8.42
CA LEU A 31 -17.78 -4.14 7.02
C LEU A 31 -16.88 -5.40 6.95
N GLY A 32 -15.84 -5.46 7.76
CA GLY A 32 -14.91 -6.59 7.78
C GLY A 32 -14.39 -6.93 6.39
N ALA A 33 -14.56 -8.17 5.98
CA ALA A 33 -14.20 -8.68 4.66
C ALA A 33 -15.42 -8.79 3.71
N ASP A 34 -16.58 -8.27 4.08
CA ASP A 34 -17.77 -8.31 3.22
C ASP A 34 -17.69 -7.25 2.12
N TYR A 35 -17.30 -7.71 0.94
CA TYR A 35 -17.19 -6.85 -0.24
C TYR A 35 -18.55 -6.36 -0.75
N ASP A 36 -19.63 -7.12 -0.52
CA ASP A 36 -20.97 -6.84 -1.01
C ASP A 36 -21.82 -6.04 -0.02
N ALA A 37 -21.26 -5.65 1.11
CA ALA A 37 -21.98 -4.85 2.10
C ALA A 37 -22.52 -3.54 1.48
N PRO A 38 -23.80 -3.21 1.69
CA PRO A 38 -24.45 -2.07 1.03
C PRO A 38 -23.86 -0.72 1.44
N GLU A 39 -23.21 -0.63 2.59
CA GLU A 39 -22.53 0.55 3.07
C GLU A 39 -21.39 1.01 2.14
N TRP A 40 -20.76 0.09 1.39
CA TRP A 40 -19.75 0.44 0.40
C TRP A 40 -20.31 1.35 -0.70
N THR A 41 -21.51 1.09 -1.17
CA THR A 41 -22.17 1.94 -2.16
C THR A 41 -22.34 3.36 -1.62
N GLY A 42 -22.83 3.50 -0.40
CA GLY A 42 -22.99 4.81 0.24
C GLY A 42 -21.68 5.58 0.42
N LEU A 43 -20.59 4.88 0.75
CA LEU A 43 -19.25 5.49 0.83
C LEU A 43 -18.75 5.96 -0.54
N ILE A 44 -18.85 5.09 -1.55
CA ILE A 44 -18.34 5.37 -2.90
C ILE A 44 -19.09 6.54 -3.56
N GLU A 45 -20.38 6.63 -3.35
CA GLU A 45 -21.21 7.72 -3.91
C GLU A 45 -20.84 9.11 -3.38
N GLN A 46 -20.23 9.19 -2.21
CA GLN A 46 -19.79 10.45 -1.61
C GLN A 46 -18.47 10.97 -2.20
N ILE A 47 -17.67 10.08 -2.80
CA ILE A 47 -16.35 10.45 -3.33
C ILE A 47 -16.53 11.38 -4.53
N SER A 48 -15.96 12.56 -4.44
CA SER A 48 -15.99 13.52 -5.55
C SER A 48 -15.14 13.02 -6.73
N LYS A 49 -15.43 13.53 -7.93
CA LYS A 49 -14.61 13.21 -9.11
C LYS A 49 -13.16 13.68 -8.95
N GLY A 50 -12.95 14.80 -8.25
CA GLY A 50 -11.60 15.29 -7.95
C GLY A 50 -10.81 14.31 -7.08
N GLU A 51 -11.42 13.80 -6.03
CA GLU A 51 -10.81 12.79 -5.16
C GLU A 51 -10.53 11.48 -5.91
N LEU A 52 -11.44 11.07 -6.81
CA LEU A 52 -11.20 9.90 -7.68
C LEU A 52 -10.00 10.12 -8.61
N TYR A 53 -9.84 11.32 -9.17
CA TYR A 53 -8.67 11.65 -9.98
C TYR A 53 -7.38 11.61 -9.16
N ASP A 54 -7.41 12.11 -7.93
CA ASP A 54 -6.26 12.07 -7.03
C ASP A 54 -5.90 10.61 -6.66
N LEU A 55 -6.89 9.77 -6.34
CA LEU A 55 -6.67 8.36 -6.06
C LEU A 55 -6.01 7.61 -7.22
N VAL A 56 -6.46 7.87 -8.45
CA VAL A 56 -5.95 7.20 -9.65
C VAL A 56 -4.67 7.84 -10.17
N GLY A 57 -4.62 9.16 -10.21
CA GLY A 57 -3.55 9.91 -10.87
C GLY A 57 -2.32 10.15 -9.99
N LEU A 58 -2.50 10.20 -8.68
CA LEU A 58 -1.45 10.49 -7.72
C LEU A 58 -1.07 9.27 -6.88
N GLY A 59 -1.58 8.09 -7.21
CA GLY A 59 -1.17 6.83 -6.62
C GLY A 59 0.31 6.53 -6.89
N GLY A 60 0.80 5.42 -6.38
CA GLY A 60 2.19 5.02 -6.45
C GLY A 60 2.90 5.27 -5.12
N TYR A 61 3.20 4.18 -4.42
CA TYR A 61 3.76 4.14 -3.06
C TYR A 61 2.95 4.95 -2.04
N ARG A 62 1.68 5.15 -2.31
CA ARG A 62 0.72 5.86 -1.44
C ARG A 62 -0.71 5.63 -1.89
N THR A 63 -1.63 5.78 -0.95
CA THR A 63 -3.05 5.98 -1.25
C THR A 63 -3.49 7.33 -0.68
N TYR A 64 -4.00 8.20 -1.53
CA TYR A 64 -4.38 9.56 -1.13
C TYR A 64 -5.53 9.57 -0.13
N SER A 65 -5.58 10.63 0.66
CA SER A 65 -6.74 10.90 1.51
C SER A 65 -7.98 11.15 0.66
N VAL A 66 -9.12 10.73 1.17
CA VAL A 66 -10.43 11.03 0.60
C VAL A 66 -11.23 11.71 1.70
N GLU A 67 -11.25 13.04 1.67
CA GLU A 67 -11.81 13.86 2.75
C GLU A 67 -13.31 13.64 2.89
N SER A 68 -14.01 13.47 1.78
CA SER A 68 -15.47 13.26 1.74
C SER A 68 -15.95 12.06 2.57
N ILE A 69 -15.09 11.06 2.77
CA ILE A 69 -15.41 9.85 3.55
C ILE A 69 -14.48 9.68 4.76
N GLY A 70 -13.63 10.65 5.06
CA GLY A 70 -12.70 10.59 6.19
C GLY A 70 -11.54 9.60 6.04
N LYS A 71 -11.28 9.08 4.82
CA LYS A 71 -10.13 8.21 4.57
C LYS A 71 -8.84 9.01 4.67
N LYS A 72 -7.94 8.57 5.53
CA LYS A 72 -6.63 9.21 5.71
C LYS A 72 -5.66 8.85 4.58
N TYR A 73 -4.65 9.70 4.40
CA TYR A 73 -3.49 9.38 3.58
C TYR A 73 -2.78 8.14 4.12
N MET A 74 -2.37 7.26 3.23
CA MET A 74 -1.64 6.04 3.57
C MET A 74 -0.34 6.02 2.79
N LEU A 75 0.76 5.85 3.50
CA LEU A 75 2.08 5.69 2.91
C LEU A 75 2.35 4.22 2.66
N GLU A 76 2.85 3.93 1.47
CA GLU A 76 3.24 2.60 1.07
C GLU A 76 4.72 2.59 0.73
N ASN A 77 5.41 1.52 1.09
CA ASN A 77 6.85 1.41 0.91
C ASN A 77 7.22 0.15 0.15
N ASP A 78 8.26 0.25 -0.64
CA ASP A 78 8.88 -0.89 -1.30
C ASP A 78 9.97 -1.49 -0.43
N GLY A 79 10.45 -2.66 -0.82
CA GLY A 79 11.65 -3.28 -0.28
C GLY A 79 11.46 -4.71 0.23
N PRO A 80 11.82 -5.71 -0.59
CA PRO A 80 11.73 -7.11 -0.19
C PRO A 80 12.76 -7.51 0.88
N SER A 81 13.74 -6.65 1.17
CA SER A 81 14.73 -6.82 2.23
C SER A 81 14.55 -5.82 3.38
N GLY A 82 13.33 -5.39 3.62
CA GLY A 82 12.96 -4.36 4.59
C GLY A 82 12.45 -3.10 3.92
N LEU A 83 11.94 -2.17 4.71
CA LEU A 83 11.42 -0.90 4.20
C LEU A 83 12.53 -0.10 3.51
N ASN A 84 12.25 0.49 2.35
CA ASN A 84 13.24 1.15 1.52
C ASN A 84 12.96 2.65 1.37
N ARG A 85 13.97 3.46 1.61
CA ARG A 85 13.91 4.92 1.54
C ARG A 85 13.80 5.47 0.10
N HIS A 86 14.34 4.76 -0.88
CA HIS A 86 14.53 5.30 -2.22
C HIS A 86 13.26 5.69 -2.97
N MET A 87 12.15 5.01 -2.68
CA MET A 87 10.92 5.19 -3.43
C MET A 87 10.02 6.32 -2.89
N ASN A 88 10.36 6.88 -1.75
CA ASN A 88 9.56 7.93 -1.10
C ASN A 88 10.01 9.36 -1.42
N GLY A 89 11.01 9.53 -2.27
CA GLY A 89 11.60 10.83 -2.56
C GLY A 89 10.73 11.78 -3.39
N SER A 90 9.58 11.33 -3.87
CA SER A 90 8.75 12.13 -4.79
C SER A 90 7.83 13.14 -4.09
N ASP A 91 7.61 13.01 -2.80
CA ASP A 91 6.67 13.87 -2.06
C ASP A 91 7.33 14.93 -1.17
N GLY A 92 8.65 15.06 -1.24
CA GLY A 92 9.40 16.06 -0.48
C GLY A 92 9.30 15.89 1.04
N ALA A 93 8.57 14.91 1.52
CA ALA A 93 8.44 14.63 2.93
C ALA A 93 9.71 13.94 3.43
N GLN A 94 10.65 14.74 3.85
CA GLN A 94 11.72 14.29 4.70
C GLN A 94 11.11 13.94 6.07
N ASN A 95 10.68 12.71 6.23
CA ASN A 95 10.34 12.22 7.56
C ASN A 95 11.65 11.79 8.24
N PRO A 96 12.16 12.54 9.21
CA PRO A 96 13.38 12.20 9.92
C PRO A 96 13.27 10.87 10.68
N ASP A 97 12.05 10.45 11.00
CA ASP A 97 11.79 9.19 11.71
C ASP A 97 12.02 7.94 10.85
N ARG A 98 12.34 8.12 9.56
CA ARG A 98 12.68 7.05 8.61
C ARG A 98 14.18 6.76 8.51
N GLU A 99 14.99 7.46 9.29
CA GLU A 99 16.40 7.13 9.41
C GLU A 99 16.56 5.93 10.33
N GLY A 100 17.14 4.85 9.80
CA GLY A 100 17.49 3.70 10.61
C GLY A 100 16.62 2.46 10.42
N TRP A 101 15.86 2.36 9.34
CA TRP A 101 15.20 1.11 8.99
C TRP A 101 16.21 -0.03 8.83
N THR A 102 15.83 -1.19 9.32
CA THR A 102 16.69 -2.37 9.28
C THR A 102 16.80 -2.91 7.86
N MET A 103 18.04 -3.13 7.42
CA MET A 103 18.30 -3.91 6.22
C MET A 103 18.33 -5.39 6.59
N PHE A 104 17.33 -6.12 6.11
CA PHE A 104 17.23 -7.55 6.31
C PHE A 104 17.91 -8.33 5.18
N PRO A 105 18.21 -9.61 5.40
CA PRO A 105 18.70 -10.49 4.34
C PRO A 105 17.73 -10.58 3.16
N ALA A 106 18.26 -10.83 1.98
CA ALA A 106 17.45 -11.08 0.78
C ALA A 106 16.52 -12.28 0.97
N SER A 107 15.35 -12.23 0.33
CA SER A 107 14.34 -13.30 0.41
C SER A 107 14.88 -14.67 0.04
N THR A 108 15.78 -14.75 -0.94
CA THR A 108 16.48 -16.00 -1.32
C THR A 108 17.30 -16.57 -0.16
N LEU A 109 18.01 -15.71 0.58
CA LEU A 109 18.79 -16.18 1.72
C LEU A 109 17.89 -16.67 2.86
N LEU A 110 16.80 -15.97 3.11
CA LEU A 110 15.79 -16.38 4.10
C LEU A 110 15.19 -17.74 3.74
N ALA A 111 14.82 -17.96 2.47
CA ALA A 111 14.28 -19.23 1.99
C ALA A 111 15.27 -20.38 2.15
N ASN A 112 16.55 -20.15 1.88
CA ASN A 112 17.61 -21.15 2.04
C ASN A 112 17.79 -21.64 3.49
N THR A 113 17.25 -20.93 4.46
CA THR A 113 17.26 -21.42 5.85
C THR A 113 16.26 -22.52 6.13
N TRP A 114 15.22 -22.66 5.29
CA TRP A 114 14.07 -23.57 5.52
C TRP A 114 13.42 -23.38 6.90
N ASN A 115 13.56 -22.19 7.47
CA ASN A 115 13.13 -21.89 8.83
C ASN A 115 11.95 -20.92 8.85
N TRP A 116 10.76 -21.47 8.94
CA TRP A 116 9.51 -20.70 8.94
C TRP A 116 9.38 -19.76 10.15
N SER A 117 9.92 -20.17 11.30
CA SER A 117 9.91 -19.30 12.49
C SER A 117 10.77 -18.05 12.26
N LEU A 118 11.86 -18.19 11.49
CA LEU A 118 12.70 -17.05 11.11
C LEU A 118 11.99 -16.14 10.12
N ALA A 119 11.28 -16.72 9.14
CA ALA A 119 10.46 -15.94 8.21
C ALA A 119 9.34 -15.16 8.92
N TYR A 120 8.67 -15.81 9.88
CA TYR A 120 7.68 -15.14 10.71
C TYR A 120 8.28 -14.00 11.54
N ALA A 121 9.42 -14.22 12.18
CA ALA A 121 10.12 -13.19 12.96
C ALA A 121 10.56 -12.01 12.08
N TYR A 122 11.00 -12.29 10.86
CA TYR A 122 11.31 -11.26 9.86
C TYR A 122 10.08 -10.41 9.54
N GLY A 123 8.96 -11.02 9.17
CA GLY A 123 7.72 -10.30 8.87
C GLY A 123 7.22 -9.47 10.05
N LEU A 124 7.28 -10.02 11.26
CA LEU A 124 6.93 -9.30 12.48
C LEU A 124 7.82 -8.07 12.71
N SER A 125 9.12 -8.20 12.47
CA SER A 125 10.06 -7.10 12.64
C SER A 125 9.79 -5.96 11.66
N VAL A 126 9.57 -6.27 10.37
CA VAL A 126 9.23 -5.27 9.36
C VAL A 126 7.87 -4.62 9.66
N GLY A 127 6.88 -5.41 10.10
CA GLY A 127 5.58 -4.88 10.50
C GLY A 127 5.67 -3.90 11.67
N ASN A 128 6.49 -4.19 12.67
CA ASN A 128 6.72 -3.30 13.80
C ASN A 128 7.43 -2.00 13.38
N GLU A 129 8.41 -2.08 12.48
CA GLU A 129 9.05 -0.88 11.91
C GLU A 129 8.06 -0.04 11.11
N GLY A 130 7.21 -0.68 10.29
CA GLY A 130 6.15 -0.01 9.54
C GLY A 130 5.19 0.75 10.45
N MET A 131 4.73 0.09 11.51
CA MET A 131 3.85 0.73 12.51
C MET A 131 4.53 1.92 13.21
N ALA A 132 5.78 1.76 13.60
CA ALA A 132 6.53 2.81 14.29
C ALA A 132 6.79 4.04 13.41
N THR A 133 6.89 3.84 12.09
CA THR A 133 7.22 4.89 11.12
C THR A 133 6.03 5.37 10.28
N GLY A 134 4.83 4.86 10.56
CA GLY A 134 3.60 5.27 9.86
C GLY A 134 3.47 4.73 8.44
N VAL A 135 4.19 3.66 8.10
CA VAL A 135 4.04 2.96 6.83
C VAL A 135 2.81 2.05 6.91
N SER A 136 1.86 2.24 6.00
CA SER A 136 0.58 1.54 6.01
C SER A 136 0.51 0.37 5.04
N GLY A 137 1.40 0.33 4.07
CA GLY A 137 1.50 -0.73 3.07
C GLY A 137 2.94 -1.06 2.71
N TRP A 138 3.19 -2.32 2.41
CA TRP A 138 4.52 -2.80 2.06
C TRP A 138 4.47 -3.63 0.77
N TYR A 139 5.22 -3.21 -0.26
CA TYR A 139 5.35 -3.95 -1.52
C TYR A 139 6.39 -5.06 -1.36
N ALA A 140 6.04 -6.07 -0.60
CA ALA A 140 6.80 -7.28 -0.37
C ALA A 140 5.91 -8.34 0.33
N PRO A 141 6.35 -9.60 0.38
CA PRO A 141 7.55 -10.15 -0.24
C PRO A 141 7.42 -10.28 -1.76
N GLY A 142 8.57 -10.39 -2.45
CA GLY A 142 8.61 -10.80 -3.85
C GLY A 142 8.32 -12.30 -3.97
N ALA A 143 7.06 -12.66 -4.24
CA ALA A 143 6.60 -14.05 -4.26
C ALA A 143 6.65 -14.71 -5.64
N ASN A 144 7.30 -14.10 -6.61
CA ASN A 144 7.52 -14.69 -7.92
C ASN A 144 8.50 -15.86 -7.83
N MET A 145 8.34 -16.84 -8.69
CA MET A 145 9.30 -17.94 -8.80
C MET A 145 10.52 -17.54 -9.65
N GLN A 146 11.67 -18.00 -9.24
CA GLN A 146 12.93 -17.88 -10.01
C GLN A 146 12.88 -18.85 -11.18
N ARG A 147 12.49 -18.42 -12.38
CA ARG A 147 12.30 -19.28 -13.55
C ARG A 147 13.48 -19.33 -14.49
N SER A 148 14.26 -18.26 -14.56
CA SER A 148 15.37 -18.11 -15.47
C SER A 148 16.56 -17.50 -14.76
N LEU A 149 17.76 -18.01 -15.03
CA LEU A 149 19.01 -17.45 -14.51
C LEU A 149 19.25 -16.00 -14.99
N PHE A 150 18.62 -15.61 -16.08
CA PHE A 150 18.70 -14.25 -16.63
C PHE A 150 17.65 -13.31 -16.06
N GLY A 151 16.83 -13.76 -15.11
CA GLY A 151 15.85 -12.91 -14.43
C GLY A 151 16.54 -11.84 -13.58
N GLY A 152 16.39 -10.56 -13.95
CA GLY A 152 17.08 -9.45 -13.28
C GLY A 152 16.64 -9.21 -11.84
N ARG A 153 15.51 -9.79 -11.42
CA ARG A 153 14.92 -9.63 -10.08
C ARG A 153 14.94 -10.92 -9.24
N ASN A 154 15.67 -11.95 -9.66
CA ASN A 154 15.75 -13.20 -8.90
C ASN A 154 16.25 -13.03 -7.47
N CYS A 155 17.05 -11.99 -7.22
CA CYS A 155 17.60 -11.69 -5.89
C CYS A 155 16.53 -11.33 -4.84
N GLU A 156 15.36 -10.91 -5.27
CA GLU A 156 14.26 -10.51 -4.37
C GLU A 156 13.17 -11.57 -4.20
N TYR A 157 13.29 -12.71 -4.89
CA TYR A 157 12.34 -13.81 -4.80
C TYR A 157 12.86 -14.91 -3.87
N TYR A 158 11.95 -15.69 -3.31
CA TYR A 158 12.30 -16.72 -2.35
C TYR A 158 13.01 -17.91 -3.00
N SER A 159 12.43 -18.51 -4.05
CA SER A 159 12.90 -19.79 -4.62
C SER A 159 12.33 -20.01 -6.02
N GLU A 160 12.89 -21.02 -6.69
CA GLU A 160 12.29 -21.65 -7.88
C GLU A 160 11.17 -22.63 -7.53
N ASP A 161 11.11 -23.09 -6.28
CA ASP A 161 10.10 -24.01 -5.78
C ASP A 161 8.86 -23.23 -5.29
N PRO A 162 7.68 -23.50 -5.90
CA PRO A 162 6.45 -22.82 -5.51
C PRO A 162 5.98 -23.17 -4.10
N TYR A 163 6.26 -24.38 -3.62
CA TYR A 163 5.89 -24.76 -2.26
C TYR A 163 6.71 -23.99 -1.22
N LEU A 164 8.03 -23.98 -1.39
CA LEU A 164 8.91 -23.23 -0.49
C LEU A 164 8.57 -21.72 -0.50
N SER A 165 8.36 -21.16 -1.69
CA SER A 165 7.96 -19.75 -1.83
C SER A 165 6.63 -19.44 -1.15
N GLY A 166 5.69 -20.38 -1.16
CA GLY A 166 4.37 -20.22 -0.55
C GLY A 166 4.34 -20.35 0.96
N VAL A 167 5.28 -21.09 1.58
CA VAL A 167 5.33 -21.29 3.03
C VAL A 167 6.25 -20.31 3.75
N MET A 168 7.21 -19.70 3.04
CA MET A 168 8.13 -18.68 3.57
C MET A 168 7.52 -17.29 3.51
#